data_cb9fb8ed985c4241de044a7ba4f3ce04
#
_entry.id   cb9fb8ed985c4241de044a7ba4f3ce04
#
_cell.length_a   1.000
_cell.length_b   1.000
_cell.length_c   1.000
_cell.angle_alpha   90.00
_cell.angle_beta   90.00
_cell.angle_gamma   90.00
#
_symmetry.space_group_name_H-M   'P 1'
#
loop_
_entity.id
_entity.type
_entity.pdbx_description
1 polymer ?
#
loop_
_entity_poly.entity_id
_entity_poly.type
_entity_poly.pdbx_seq_one_letter_code
_entity_poly.pdbx_strand_id
1 'polypeptide(L)'
;MTEQQGNPDIHPLADIDQVIHAPARLMVLTYLYVVESADYVFLMRITGLTWGNLSTHLAKLEQAGYVVIEKGYKGKKPNTTIKLSERGREAFRQYKRSLQQVLDDLPD
;
A
#
# COMPACT_ATOMS: atom_id res chain seq x y z
N MET A 1 -23.17 10.60 0.53
CA MET A 1 -23.10 10.77 1.32
C MET A 1 -22.50 10.87 2.21
N THR A 2 -22.24 11.09 2.14
CA THR A 2 -21.76 11.39 3.01
C THR A 2 -22.08 11.36 4.36
N GLU A 3 -22.55 10.69 4.64
CA GLU A 3 -23.12 10.46 5.90
C GLU A 3 -22.22 10.34 7.03
N GLN A 4 -21.01 9.90 6.77
CA GLN A 4 -20.07 9.75 7.83
C GLN A 4 -19.62 11.04 8.43
N GLN A 5 -19.75 12.09 7.68
CA GLN A 5 -19.23 13.36 8.14
C GLN A 5 -19.97 13.92 9.33
N GLY A 6 -21.18 13.50 9.52
CA GLY A 6 -21.94 14.04 10.60
C GLY A 6 -22.05 13.16 11.83
N ASN A 7 -21.34 12.06 11.85
CA ASN A 7 -21.49 11.09 12.94
C ASN A 7 -20.30 11.16 13.90
N PRO A 8 -20.48 11.78 15.08
CA PRO A 8 -19.37 11.92 16.02
C PRO A 8 -18.98 10.62 16.69
N ASP A 9 -19.80 9.56 16.53
CA ASP A 9 -19.49 8.28 17.17
C ASP A 9 -18.54 7.42 16.34
N ILE A 10 -18.28 7.78 15.09
CA ILE A 10 -17.39 7.00 14.25
C ILE A 10 -15.96 7.35 14.60
N HIS A 11 -15.19 6.34 14.95
CA HIS A 11 -13.78 6.54 15.29
C HIS A 11 -13.03 7.08 14.07
N PRO A 12 -12.11 8.04 14.26
CA PRO A 12 -11.35 8.62 13.14
C PRO A 12 -10.65 7.59 12.27
N LEU A 13 -10.23 6.45 12.85
CA LEU A 13 -9.58 5.41 12.07
C LEU A 13 -10.52 4.69 11.12
N ALA A 14 -11.85 4.88 11.26
CA ALA A 14 -12.80 4.25 10.36
C ALA A 14 -12.63 4.72 8.92
N ASP A 15 -12.09 5.91 8.71
CA ASP A 15 -11.86 6.45 7.37
C ASP A 15 -10.48 6.15 6.81
N ILE A 16 -9.66 5.46 7.57
CA ILE A 16 -8.33 5.05 7.10
C ILE A 16 -8.49 4.12 5.91
N ASP A 17 -7.65 4.31 4.91
CA ASP A 17 -7.64 3.48 3.71
C ASP A 17 -7.37 2.02 4.08
N GLN A 18 -8.38 1.17 3.93
CA GLN A 18 -8.29 -0.23 4.33
C GLN A 18 -7.44 -1.06 3.38
N VAL A 19 -7.27 -0.60 2.16
CA VAL A 19 -6.37 -1.29 1.23
C VAL A 19 -4.93 -1.12 1.71
N ILE A 20 -4.59 0.05 2.18
CA ILE A 20 -3.24 0.34 2.69
C ILE A 20 -3.07 -0.20 4.11
N HIS A 21 -4.11 -0.13 4.92
CA HIS A 21 -4.03 -0.46 6.34
C HIS A 21 -4.05 -1.97 6.57
N ALA A 22 -3.03 -2.63 6.05
CA ALA A 22 -2.82 -4.07 6.22
C ALA A 22 -1.31 -4.26 6.24
N PRO A 23 -0.77 -4.98 7.22
CA PRO A 23 0.68 -5.02 7.44
C PRO A 23 1.50 -5.33 6.19
N ALA A 24 1.10 -6.34 5.43
CA ALA A 24 1.85 -6.73 4.24
C ALA A 24 1.81 -5.65 3.17
N ARG A 25 0.62 -5.10 2.92
CA ARG A 25 0.47 -4.07 1.90
C ARG A 25 1.13 -2.76 2.31
N LEU A 26 1.04 -2.45 3.61
CA LEU A 26 1.70 -1.26 4.13
C LEU A 26 3.22 -1.38 3.96
N MET A 27 3.76 -2.57 4.23
CA MET A 27 5.19 -2.81 4.07
C MET A 27 5.64 -2.60 2.63
N VAL A 28 4.89 -3.15 1.67
CA VAL A 28 5.19 -3.00 0.25
C VAL A 28 5.14 -1.52 -0.16
N LEU A 29 4.08 -0.82 0.23
CA LEU A 29 3.92 0.58 -0.17
C LEU A 29 4.95 1.49 0.48
N THR A 30 5.31 1.21 1.73
CA THR A 30 6.34 1.98 2.41
C THR A 30 7.65 1.90 1.63
N TYR A 31 8.01 0.69 1.19
CA TYR A 31 9.22 0.51 0.42
C TYR A 31 9.13 1.22 -0.93
N LEU A 32 8.03 0.99 -1.65
CA LEU A 32 7.85 1.60 -2.96
C LEU A 32 7.77 3.12 -2.91
N TYR A 33 7.32 3.66 -1.79
CA TYR A 33 7.26 5.11 -1.64
C TYR A 33 8.66 5.73 -1.70
N VAL A 34 9.66 4.98 -1.25
CA VAL A 34 11.04 5.45 -1.24
C VAL A 34 11.75 5.17 -2.56
N VAL A 35 11.60 3.96 -3.10
CA VAL A 35 12.38 3.53 -4.27
C VAL A 35 11.62 3.59 -5.58
N GLU A 36 10.29 3.76 -5.55
CA GLU A 36 9.37 3.90 -6.66
C GLU A 36 9.11 2.61 -7.42
N SER A 37 10.07 1.72 -7.56
CA SER A 37 9.81 0.41 -8.18
C SER A 37 10.74 -0.63 -7.58
N ALA A 38 10.30 -1.89 -7.63
CA ALA A 38 11.08 -3.00 -7.12
C ALA A 38 10.65 -4.26 -7.84
N ASP A 39 11.55 -5.24 -7.95
CA ASP A 39 11.13 -6.49 -8.54
C ASP A 39 10.44 -7.38 -7.51
N TYR A 40 9.73 -8.37 -8.04
CA TYR A 40 8.89 -9.26 -7.24
C TYR A 40 9.71 -10.03 -6.19
N VAL A 41 10.83 -10.57 -6.62
CA VAL A 41 11.66 -11.38 -5.72
C VAL A 41 12.17 -10.55 -4.55
N PHE A 42 12.53 -9.30 -4.85
CA PHE A 42 12.99 -8.41 -3.79
C PHE A 42 11.88 -8.15 -2.79
N LEU A 43 10.67 -7.89 -3.28
CA LEU A 43 9.53 -7.66 -2.38
C LEU A 43 9.21 -8.89 -1.54
N MET A 44 9.34 -10.08 -2.11
CA MET A 44 9.20 -11.30 -1.32
C MET A 44 10.21 -11.33 -0.17
N ARG A 45 11.43 -10.96 -0.48
CA ARG A 45 12.50 -11.03 0.52
C ARG A 45 12.25 -10.07 1.67
N ILE A 46 11.88 -8.84 1.36
CA ILE A 46 11.72 -7.84 2.43
C ILE A 46 10.44 -8.03 3.22
N THR A 47 9.42 -8.65 2.63
CA THR A 47 8.16 -8.87 3.35
C THR A 47 8.12 -10.21 4.08
N GLY A 48 8.96 -11.14 3.66
CA GLY A 48 8.93 -12.50 4.20
C GLY A 48 7.72 -13.30 3.76
N LEU A 49 6.98 -12.81 2.76
CA LEU A 49 5.78 -13.49 2.28
C LEU A 49 6.12 -14.57 1.28
N THR A 50 5.24 -15.57 1.17
CA THR A 50 5.34 -16.56 0.10
C THR A 50 4.97 -15.90 -1.22
N TRP A 51 5.29 -16.55 -2.33
CA TRP A 51 4.94 -16.08 -3.66
C TRP A 51 3.43 -15.80 -3.76
N GLY A 52 2.61 -16.78 -3.33
CA GLY A 52 1.16 -16.66 -3.45
C GLY A 52 0.59 -15.56 -2.57
N ASN A 53 1.08 -15.43 -1.34
CA ASN A 53 0.57 -14.40 -0.44
C ASN A 53 0.92 -13.01 -0.95
N LEU A 54 2.15 -12.81 -1.43
CA LEU A 54 2.52 -11.53 -2.01
C LEU A 54 1.66 -11.22 -3.23
N SER A 55 1.43 -12.25 -4.09
CA SER A 55 0.60 -12.07 -5.27
C SER A 55 -0.80 -11.59 -4.92
N THR A 56 -1.39 -12.15 -3.88
CA THR A 56 -2.72 -11.75 -3.43
C THR A 56 -2.74 -10.30 -2.97
N HIS A 57 -1.74 -9.89 -2.21
CA HIS A 57 -1.67 -8.51 -1.75
C HIS A 57 -1.42 -7.53 -2.88
N LEU A 58 -0.54 -7.90 -3.82
CA LEU A 58 -0.27 -7.04 -4.97
C LEU A 58 -1.50 -6.88 -5.86
N ALA A 59 -2.30 -7.95 -6.00
CA ALA A 59 -3.54 -7.85 -6.77
C ALA A 59 -4.49 -6.84 -6.15
N LYS A 60 -4.60 -6.81 -4.83
CA LYS A 60 -5.44 -5.83 -4.16
C LYS A 60 -4.95 -4.40 -4.38
N LEU A 61 -3.64 -4.22 -4.31
CA LEU A 61 -3.05 -2.89 -4.57
C LEU A 61 -3.25 -2.47 -6.01
N GLU A 62 -3.12 -3.41 -6.94
CA GLU A 62 -3.32 -3.11 -8.36
C GLU A 62 -4.78 -2.77 -8.65
N GLN A 63 -5.72 -3.49 -8.06
CA GLN A 63 -7.14 -3.21 -8.23
C GLN A 63 -7.52 -1.83 -7.71
N ALA A 64 -6.88 -1.39 -6.65
CA ALA A 64 -7.11 -0.05 -6.12
C ALA A 64 -6.43 1.02 -6.98
N GLY A 65 -5.58 0.62 -7.93
CA GLY A 65 -4.86 1.57 -8.77
C GLY A 65 -3.61 2.13 -8.11
N TYR A 66 -3.13 1.49 -7.05
CA TYR A 66 -2.00 2.01 -6.28
C TYR A 66 -0.66 1.55 -6.79
N VAL A 67 -0.62 0.42 -7.47
CA VAL A 67 0.61 -0.07 -8.09
C VAL A 67 0.33 -0.54 -9.51
N VAL A 68 1.38 -0.56 -10.31
CA VAL A 68 1.36 -1.11 -11.67
C VAL A 68 2.31 -2.29 -11.67
N ILE A 69 1.86 -3.41 -12.20
CA ILE A 69 2.66 -4.63 -12.27
C ILE A 69 3.07 -4.83 -13.72
N GLU A 70 4.37 -4.84 -13.96
CA GLU A 70 4.92 -4.98 -15.31
C GLU A 70 5.71 -6.27 -15.40
N LYS A 71 5.31 -7.13 -16.34
CA LYS A 71 6.01 -8.36 -16.62
C LYS A 71 6.94 -8.15 -17.79
N GLY A 72 8.18 -8.61 -17.65
CA GLY A 72 9.18 -8.45 -18.68
C GLY A 72 10.30 -9.42 -18.48
N TYR A 73 11.49 -9.01 -18.88
CA TYR A 73 12.67 -9.88 -18.81
C TYR A 73 13.85 -9.11 -18.25
N LYS A 74 14.70 -9.83 -17.55
CA LYS A 74 15.98 -9.34 -17.12
C LYS A 74 17.00 -10.27 -17.76
N GLY A 75 17.60 -9.84 -18.88
CA GLY A 75 18.32 -10.75 -19.73
C GLY A 75 17.38 -11.76 -20.34
N LYS A 76 17.61 -13.04 -20.10
CA LYS A 76 16.75 -14.09 -20.63
C LYS A 76 15.73 -14.61 -19.62
N LYS A 77 15.74 -14.07 -18.41
CA LYS A 77 14.85 -14.55 -17.36
C LYS A 77 13.62 -13.67 -17.23
N PRO A 78 12.44 -14.28 -17.07
CA PRO A 78 11.25 -13.49 -16.77
C PRO A 78 11.46 -12.70 -15.49
N ASN A 79 10.94 -11.49 -15.48
CA ASN A 79 11.08 -10.60 -14.34
C ASN A 79 9.82 -9.78 -14.20
N THR A 80 9.29 -9.66 -12.98
CA THR A 80 8.12 -8.88 -12.70
C THR A 80 8.53 -7.71 -11.83
N THR A 81 8.15 -6.51 -12.25
CA THR A 81 8.46 -5.26 -11.56
C THR A 81 7.16 -4.64 -11.06
N ILE A 82 7.18 -4.14 -9.85
CA ILE A 82 6.05 -3.46 -9.24
C ILE A 82 6.44 -1.99 -9.08
N LYS A 83 5.59 -1.09 -9.58
CA LYS A 83 5.81 0.35 -9.51
C LYS A 83 4.70 1.02 -8.73
N LEU A 84 5.07 2.01 -7.93
CA LEU A 84 4.08 2.85 -7.27
C LEU A 84 3.47 3.78 -8.31
N SER A 85 2.13 3.84 -8.37
CA SER A 85 1.45 4.76 -9.27
C SER A 85 1.34 6.13 -8.61
N GLU A 86 1.00 7.16 -9.39
CA GLU A 86 0.71 8.48 -8.82
C GLU A 86 -0.46 8.40 -7.85
N ARG A 87 -1.47 7.63 -8.20
CA ARG A 87 -2.61 7.44 -7.31
C ARG A 87 -2.19 6.77 -6.01
N GLY A 88 -1.30 5.77 -6.10
CA GLY A 88 -0.80 5.10 -4.91
C GLY A 88 0.02 6.02 -4.04
N ARG A 89 0.83 6.87 -4.66
CA ARG A 89 1.64 7.84 -3.92
C ARG A 89 0.74 8.82 -3.17
N GLU A 90 -0.27 9.33 -3.82
CA GLU A 90 -1.18 10.27 -3.19
C GLU A 90 -1.99 9.59 -2.08
N ALA A 91 -2.47 8.37 -2.33
CA ALA A 91 -3.21 7.62 -1.32
C ALA A 91 -2.34 7.34 -0.09
N PHE A 92 -1.08 7.03 -0.32
CA PHE A 92 -0.16 6.76 0.80
C PHE A 92 0.11 8.03 1.61
N ARG A 93 0.26 9.17 0.94
CA ARG A 93 0.42 10.44 1.66
C ARG A 93 -0.79 10.74 2.52
N GLN A 94 -1.98 10.54 1.97
CA GLN A 94 -3.21 10.77 2.70
C GLN A 94 -3.31 9.82 3.90
N TYR A 95 -2.99 8.56 3.68
CA TYR A 95 -2.99 7.57 4.75
C TYR A 95 -2.04 7.98 5.88
N LYS A 96 -0.85 8.40 5.51
CA LYS A 96 0.16 8.82 6.48
C LYS A 96 -0.33 10.00 7.31
N ARG A 97 -0.91 11.00 6.65
CA ARG A 97 -1.44 12.17 7.35
C ARG A 97 -2.56 11.80 8.31
N SER A 98 -3.49 10.98 7.85
CA SER A 98 -4.63 10.59 8.66
C SER A 98 -4.21 9.78 9.90
N LEU A 99 -3.30 8.85 9.70
CA LEU A 99 -2.81 8.05 10.81
C LEU A 99 -2.02 8.90 11.80
N GLN A 100 -1.17 9.78 11.28
CA GLN A 100 -0.37 10.64 12.14
C GLN A 100 -1.26 11.55 12.98
N GLN A 101 -2.33 12.08 12.39
CA GLN A 101 -3.27 12.92 13.12
C GLN A 101 -3.89 12.18 14.29
N VAL A 102 -4.31 10.94 14.06
CA VAL A 102 -4.90 10.14 15.13
C VAL A 102 -3.88 9.88 16.23
N LEU A 103 -2.66 9.52 15.86
CA LEU A 103 -1.62 9.22 16.83
C LEU A 103 -1.22 10.46 17.62
N ASP A 104 -1.17 11.61 16.96
CA ASP A 104 -0.80 12.86 17.63
C ASP A 104 -1.86 13.30 18.64
N ASP A 105 -3.10 12.92 18.42
CA ASP A 105 -4.18 13.30 19.30
C ASP A 105 -4.30 12.41 20.55
N LEU A 106 -3.53 11.34 20.61
CA LEU A 106 -3.55 10.45 21.77
C LEU A 106 -2.74 11.04 22.92
N PRO A 107 -3.22 10.86 24.13
CA PRO A 107 -2.42 11.30 25.30
C PRO A 107 -1.26 10.35 25.54
N ASP A 108 -0.27 10.86 26.23
CA ASP A 108 0.83 10.02 26.70
C ASP A 108 0.35 9.12 27.83
#